data_9e0eac9a92e92af6ca2d45afd51be0ac
#
_entry.id   9e0eac9a92e92af6ca2d45afd51be0ac
#
_cell.length_a   1.000
_cell.length_b   1.000
_cell.length_c   1.000
_cell.angle_alpha   90.00
_cell.angle_beta   90.00
_cell.angle_gamma   90.00
#
_symmetry.space_group_name_H-M   'P 1'
#
loop_
_entity.id
_entity.type
_entity.pdbx_description
1 polymer ?
#
loop_
_entity_poly.entity_id
_entity_poly.type
_entity_poly.pdbx_seq_one_letter_code
_entity_poly.pdbx_strand_id
1 'polypeptide(L)'
;GARLAPFDIAELREIMSYDEMELDKIGDRKTALFLIMSDTDTTFNFVIAMLQSQLFNLLCDKADDEYGGRLPVHVRVIADEFANIGQIPQFDKLIATIRSREISASIILQSQSQLKAMYKDSADTILGNCDTTLFLGGKEKTTLKEMSELLGKETIDLYNTSETRSNQKSFGLNYQKTGKQLMTEDEIAVMDGGKCILQIRGARPFFSDKYDITKHKNYRLLADENEKNRYKVEKELNPQYTPKSEEEVEVIHVELSE
;
A
#
# COMPACT_ATOMS: atom_id res chain seq x y z
N GLY A 1 -24.29 -2.69 22.45
CA GLY A 1 -24.97 -1.71 21.66
C GLY A 1 -24.14 -0.90 20.69
N ALA A 2 -23.23 -0.02 21.16
CA ALA A 2 -22.59 1.00 20.29
C ALA A 2 -21.78 0.44 19.09
N ARG A 3 -21.18 -0.73 19.21
CA ARG A 3 -20.41 -1.34 18.10
C ARG A 3 -21.27 -1.91 16.98
N LEU A 4 -22.54 -2.16 17.22
CA LEU A 4 -23.48 -2.69 16.24
C LEU A 4 -24.41 -1.61 15.66
N ALA A 5 -24.30 -0.37 16.13
CA ALA A 5 -25.12 0.74 15.64
C ALA A 5 -25.07 0.95 14.12
N PRO A 6 -23.93 0.77 13.44
CA PRO A 6 -23.90 0.88 11.97
C PRO A 6 -24.82 -0.13 11.25
N PHE A 7 -25.08 -1.30 11.85
CA PHE A 7 -26.00 -2.31 11.28
C PHE A 7 -27.49 -1.98 11.50
N ASP A 8 -27.81 -0.85 12.15
CA ASP A 8 -29.19 -0.33 12.18
C ASP A 8 -29.56 0.33 10.85
N ILE A 9 -28.60 0.63 9.99
CA ILE A 9 -28.83 1.12 8.61
C ILE A 9 -29.43 -0.02 7.77
N ALA A 10 -30.61 0.20 7.21
CA ALA A 10 -31.38 -0.84 6.50
C ALA A 10 -30.60 -1.37 5.28
N GLU A 11 -30.01 -0.48 4.50
CA GLU A 11 -29.22 -0.80 3.31
C GLU A 11 -27.99 -1.65 3.63
N LEU A 12 -27.31 -1.35 4.73
CA LEU A 12 -26.18 -2.15 5.16
C LEU A 12 -26.61 -3.56 5.59
N ARG A 13 -27.72 -3.67 6.32
CA ARG A 13 -28.26 -4.97 6.70
C ARG A 13 -28.68 -5.81 5.50
N GLU A 14 -29.26 -5.18 4.49
CA GLU A 14 -29.67 -5.86 3.26
C GLU A 14 -28.43 -6.45 2.55
N ILE A 15 -27.38 -5.64 2.32
CA ILE A 15 -26.12 -6.09 1.69
C ILE A 15 -25.46 -7.22 2.50
N MET A 16 -25.57 -7.20 3.84
CA MET A 16 -24.95 -8.18 4.72
C MET A 16 -25.83 -9.42 4.97
N SER A 17 -27.03 -9.51 4.38
CA SER A 17 -27.99 -10.59 4.66
C SER A 17 -27.78 -11.85 3.81
N TYR A 18 -26.99 -11.77 2.74
CA TYR A 18 -26.70 -12.87 1.82
C TYR A 18 -25.28 -12.79 1.28
N ASP A 19 -24.75 -13.92 0.83
CA ASP A 19 -23.39 -14.02 0.29
C ASP A 19 -23.42 -14.01 -1.25
N GLU A 20 -22.99 -12.90 -1.84
CA GLU A 20 -22.80 -12.78 -3.30
C GLU A 20 -21.34 -12.87 -3.72
N MET A 21 -20.40 -12.68 -2.76
CA MET A 21 -19.00 -12.56 -3.09
C MET A 21 -18.31 -13.90 -3.24
N GLU A 22 -18.89 -14.96 -2.68
CA GLU A 22 -18.31 -16.31 -2.69
C GLU A 22 -16.81 -16.28 -2.31
N LEU A 23 -16.47 -15.60 -1.18
CA LEU A 23 -15.09 -15.42 -0.73
C LEU A 23 -14.36 -16.75 -0.52
N ASP A 24 -15.11 -17.79 -0.21
CA ASP A 24 -14.64 -19.16 -0.06
C ASP A 24 -14.11 -19.77 -1.36
N LYS A 25 -14.47 -19.22 -2.53
CA LYS A 25 -14.00 -19.69 -3.85
C LYS A 25 -12.78 -18.93 -4.37
N ILE A 26 -12.35 -17.88 -3.67
CA ILE A 26 -11.12 -17.17 -4.01
C ILE A 26 -9.94 -18.10 -3.71
N GLY A 27 -9.01 -18.21 -4.66
CA GLY A 27 -7.88 -19.13 -4.55
C GLY A 27 -8.08 -20.51 -5.21
N ASP A 28 -9.32 -20.88 -5.56
CA ASP A 28 -9.62 -22.10 -6.34
C ASP A 28 -9.50 -21.87 -7.84
N ARG A 29 -9.90 -20.69 -8.26
CA ARG A 29 -9.88 -20.27 -9.67
C ARG A 29 -9.37 -18.86 -9.82
N LYS A 30 -8.98 -18.48 -11.03
CA LYS A 30 -8.55 -17.11 -11.32
C LYS A 30 -9.76 -16.17 -11.14
N THR A 31 -9.70 -15.36 -10.11
CA THR A 31 -10.75 -14.42 -9.71
C THR A 31 -10.14 -13.05 -9.48
N ALA A 32 -10.83 -11.98 -9.82
CA ALA A 32 -10.49 -10.61 -9.45
C ALA A 32 -11.64 -10.02 -8.63
N LEU A 33 -11.38 -9.67 -7.37
CA LEU A 33 -12.30 -8.99 -6.48
C LEU A 33 -11.87 -7.53 -6.34
N PHE A 34 -12.76 -6.59 -6.66
CA PHE A 34 -12.53 -5.16 -6.50
C PHE A 34 -13.37 -4.63 -5.34
N LEU A 35 -12.70 -4.05 -4.36
CA LEU A 35 -13.33 -3.39 -3.21
C LEU A 35 -13.14 -1.89 -3.39
N ILE A 36 -14.23 -1.19 -3.69
CA ILE A 36 -14.21 0.27 -3.90
C ILE A 36 -14.73 0.93 -2.64
N MET A 37 -13.96 1.88 -2.12
CA MET A 37 -14.29 2.65 -0.92
C MET A 37 -14.11 4.14 -1.18
N SER A 38 -14.83 4.96 -0.41
CA SER A 38 -14.70 6.42 -0.48
C SER A 38 -13.38 6.88 0.12
N ASP A 39 -12.72 7.84 -0.54
CA ASP A 39 -11.49 8.47 -0.03
C ASP A 39 -11.79 9.51 1.07
N THR A 40 -13.02 10.05 1.09
CA THR A 40 -13.41 11.15 1.96
C THR A 40 -14.32 10.72 3.10
N ASP A 41 -15.05 9.62 2.96
CA ASP A 41 -15.96 9.10 3.98
C ASP A 41 -15.45 7.79 4.58
N THR A 42 -15.09 7.84 5.85
CA THR A 42 -14.56 6.70 6.61
C THR A 42 -15.62 5.89 7.35
N THR A 43 -16.89 6.26 7.24
CA THR A 43 -18.00 5.68 8.01
C THR A 43 -18.07 4.16 7.87
N PHE A 44 -17.84 3.64 6.68
CA PHE A 44 -17.95 2.21 6.36
C PHE A 44 -16.62 1.48 6.24
N ASN A 45 -15.50 2.12 6.56
CA ASN A 45 -14.17 1.48 6.44
C ASN A 45 -14.04 0.22 7.31
N PHE A 46 -14.76 0.17 8.44
CA PHE A 46 -14.81 -1.03 9.30
C PHE A 46 -15.35 -2.27 8.56
N VAL A 47 -16.26 -2.10 7.61
CA VAL A 47 -16.82 -3.20 6.79
C VAL A 47 -15.71 -3.80 5.93
N ILE A 48 -14.89 -2.95 5.31
CA ILE A 48 -13.76 -3.40 4.49
C ILE A 48 -12.69 -4.10 5.34
N ALA A 49 -12.37 -3.54 6.52
CA ALA A 49 -11.44 -4.16 7.45
C ALA A 49 -11.94 -5.54 7.93
N MET A 50 -13.24 -5.65 8.22
CA MET A 50 -13.88 -6.91 8.61
C MET A 50 -13.85 -7.93 7.47
N LEU A 51 -14.19 -7.51 6.24
CA LEU A 51 -14.15 -8.35 5.05
C LEU A 51 -12.74 -8.87 4.79
N GLN A 52 -11.72 -8.01 4.86
CA GLN A 52 -10.34 -8.44 4.67
C GLN A 52 -9.87 -9.41 5.74
N SER A 53 -10.24 -9.16 7.02
CA SER A 53 -9.94 -10.09 8.10
C SER A 53 -10.58 -11.46 7.86
N GLN A 54 -11.84 -11.47 7.43
CA GLN A 54 -12.58 -12.68 7.11
C GLN A 54 -11.97 -13.41 5.90
N LEU A 55 -11.64 -12.69 4.84
CA LEU A 55 -10.99 -13.23 3.65
C LEU A 55 -9.67 -13.91 3.99
N PHE A 56 -8.77 -13.24 4.72
CA PHE A 56 -7.50 -13.86 5.09
C PHE A 56 -7.67 -15.13 5.93
N ASN A 57 -8.61 -15.14 6.87
CA ASN A 57 -8.88 -16.31 7.69
C ASN A 57 -9.43 -17.46 6.83
N LEU A 58 -10.44 -17.20 6.00
CA LEU A 58 -10.99 -18.19 5.08
C LEU A 58 -9.94 -18.79 4.15
N LEU A 59 -9.07 -17.97 3.57
CA LEU A 59 -8.02 -18.43 2.69
C LEU A 59 -6.97 -19.27 3.41
N CYS A 60 -6.63 -18.90 4.66
CA CYS A 60 -5.68 -19.67 5.47
C CYS A 60 -6.27 -21.01 5.88
N ASP A 61 -7.50 -21.02 6.40
CA ASP A 61 -8.19 -22.25 6.82
C ASP A 61 -8.37 -23.19 5.64
N LYS A 62 -8.79 -22.65 4.48
CA LYS A 62 -8.95 -23.43 3.26
C LYS A 62 -7.64 -24.02 2.75
N ALA A 63 -6.56 -23.24 2.78
CA ALA A 63 -5.24 -23.75 2.40
C ALA A 63 -4.82 -24.91 3.29
N ASP A 64 -5.05 -24.80 4.60
CA ASP A 64 -4.64 -25.81 5.57
C ASP A 64 -5.54 -27.06 5.54
N ASP A 65 -6.85 -26.87 5.50
CA ASP A 65 -7.82 -27.97 5.67
C ASP A 65 -8.11 -28.71 4.35
N GLU A 66 -8.16 -27.99 3.22
CA GLU A 66 -8.57 -28.58 1.93
C GLU A 66 -7.38 -28.87 1.00
N TYR A 67 -6.33 -28.04 1.03
CA TYR A 67 -5.23 -28.11 0.07
C TYR A 67 -3.87 -28.48 0.65
N GLY A 68 -3.82 -28.97 1.89
CA GLY A 68 -2.58 -29.43 2.50
C GLY A 68 -1.53 -28.34 2.71
N GLY A 69 -1.97 -27.11 2.96
CA GLY A 69 -1.15 -25.98 3.34
C GLY A 69 -0.91 -24.95 2.23
N ARG A 70 -1.44 -25.13 1.01
CA ARG A 70 -1.21 -24.23 -0.12
C ARG A 70 -2.42 -24.10 -1.02
N LEU A 71 -2.84 -22.87 -1.32
CA LEU A 71 -3.89 -22.65 -2.31
C LEU A 71 -3.45 -23.03 -3.72
N PRO A 72 -4.34 -23.60 -4.56
CA PRO A 72 -4.02 -23.98 -5.94
C PRO A 72 -3.76 -22.76 -6.84
N VAL A 73 -4.36 -21.60 -6.54
CA VAL A 73 -4.12 -20.35 -7.25
C VAL A 73 -3.60 -19.33 -6.27
N HIS A 74 -2.48 -18.70 -6.61
CA HIS A 74 -1.89 -17.64 -5.79
C HIS A 74 -2.85 -16.47 -5.63
N VAL A 75 -3.12 -16.04 -4.39
CA VAL A 75 -3.96 -14.88 -4.07
C VAL A 75 -3.08 -13.69 -3.73
N ARG A 76 -3.20 -12.62 -4.49
CA ARG A 76 -2.51 -11.37 -4.23
C ARG A 76 -3.47 -10.30 -3.80
N VAL A 77 -3.33 -9.83 -2.57
CA VAL A 77 -4.08 -8.69 -2.04
C VAL A 77 -3.28 -7.41 -2.33
N ILE A 78 -3.89 -6.47 -3.03
CA ILE A 78 -3.33 -5.14 -3.28
C ILE A 78 -4.19 -4.16 -2.50
N ALA A 79 -3.62 -3.63 -1.43
CA ALA A 79 -4.28 -2.68 -0.55
C ALA A 79 -3.76 -1.27 -0.85
N ASP A 80 -4.40 -0.62 -1.82
CA ASP A 80 -4.14 0.77 -2.13
C ASP A 80 -4.71 1.65 -1.01
N GLU A 81 -3.96 2.68 -0.62
CA GLU A 81 -4.31 3.53 0.53
C GLU A 81 -4.62 2.72 1.81
N PHE A 82 -3.72 1.79 2.16
CA PHE A 82 -3.90 0.85 3.27
C PHE A 82 -4.33 1.51 4.58
N ALA A 83 -3.90 2.76 4.82
CA ALA A 83 -4.31 3.52 5.99
C ALA A 83 -5.81 3.84 6.05
N ASN A 84 -6.49 3.89 4.90
CA ASN A 84 -7.92 4.20 4.82
C ASN A 84 -8.81 2.99 5.04
N ILE A 85 -8.28 1.77 4.88
CA ILE A 85 -9.05 0.52 5.06
C ILE A 85 -9.50 0.33 6.51
N GLY A 86 -8.81 0.96 7.46
CA GLY A 86 -8.97 0.68 8.88
C GLY A 86 -8.04 -0.43 9.36
N GLN A 87 -8.00 -0.63 10.67
CA GLN A 87 -7.11 -1.63 11.26
C GLN A 87 -7.66 -3.05 11.05
N ILE A 88 -6.93 -3.88 10.31
CA ILE A 88 -7.21 -5.32 10.19
C ILE A 88 -6.70 -6.00 11.48
N PRO A 89 -7.56 -6.68 12.24
CA PRO A 89 -7.16 -7.34 13.47
C PRO A 89 -6.04 -8.36 13.24
N GLN A 90 -5.00 -8.35 14.09
CA GLN A 90 -3.87 -9.28 14.04
C GLN A 90 -3.14 -9.34 12.68
N PHE A 91 -3.13 -8.27 11.91
CA PHE A 91 -2.49 -8.23 10.60
C PHE A 91 -0.98 -8.48 10.66
N ASP A 92 -0.32 -8.10 11.75
CA ASP A 92 1.08 -8.42 12.03
C ASP A 92 1.35 -9.94 12.06
N LYS A 93 0.44 -10.73 12.61
CA LYS A 93 0.52 -12.19 12.60
C LYS A 93 0.15 -12.78 11.25
N LEU A 94 -0.90 -12.23 10.62
CA LEU A 94 -1.34 -12.67 9.30
C LEU A 94 -0.22 -12.55 8.28
N ILE A 95 0.39 -11.37 8.15
CA ILE A 95 1.43 -11.12 7.14
C ILE A 95 2.67 -12.02 7.31
N ALA A 96 2.93 -12.48 8.54
CA ALA A 96 4.01 -13.41 8.81
C ALA A 96 3.73 -14.84 8.32
N THR A 97 2.47 -15.24 8.17
CA THR A 97 2.06 -16.62 7.93
C THR A 97 1.50 -16.89 6.54
N ILE A 98 0.94 -15.89 5.86
CA ILE A 98 0.22 -16.05 4.59
C ILE A 98 1.09 -16.56 3.45
N ARG A 99 2.40 -16.27 3.47
CA ARG A 99 3.34 -16.63 2.40
C ARG A 99 3.36 -18.14 2.10
N SER A 100 3.37 -18.98 3.13
CA SER A 100 3.40 -20.44 2.95
C SER A 100 2.14 -20.98 2.28
N ARG A 101 1.04 -20.25 2.35
CA ARG A 101 -0.28 -20.59 1.83
C ARG A 101 -0.59 -20.06 0.42
N GLU A 102 0.44 -19.59 -0.30
CA GLU A 102 0.29 -18.94 -1.61
C GLU A 102 -0.54 -17.65 -1.55
N ILE A 103 -0.42 -16.89 -0.46
CA ILE A 103 -1.06 -15.59 -0.30
C ILE A 103 0.01 -14.53 -0.15
N SER A 104 -0.13 -13.41 -0.85
CA SER A 104 0.74 -12.24 -0.71
C SER A 104 -0.07 -10.96 -0.53
N ALA A 105 0.52 -9.99 0.17
CA ALA A 105 -0.06 -8.68 0.35
C ALA A 105 0.90 -7.59 -0.16
N SER A 106 0.36 -6.63 -0.88
CA SER A 106 1.03 -5.38 -1.24
C SER A 106 0.30 -4.25 -0.55
N ILE A 107 0.94 -3.65 0.46
CA ILE A 107 0.39 -2.51 1.20
C ILE A 107 0.99 -1.22 0.64
N ILE A 108 0.14 -0.28 0.27
CA ILE A 108 0.55 1.01 -0.29
C ILE A 108 0.19 2.10 0.70
N LEU A 109 1.16 2.92 1.03
CA LEU A 109 1.08 3.96 2.04
C LEU A 109 1.62 5.27 1.49
N GLN A 110 1.07 6.38 1.92
CA GLN A 110 1.64 7.71 1.62
C GLN A 110 2.86 8.01 2.51
N SER A 111 2.88 7.42 3.73
CA SER A 111 4.00 7.52 4.66
C SER A 111 4.01 6.36 5.65
N GLN A 112 5.16 6.05 6.21
CA GLN A 112 5.27 5.02 7.25
C GLN A 112 4.63 5.47 8.58
N SER A 113 4.53 6.77 8.83
CA SER A 113 3.84 7.29 10.01
C SER A 113 2.35 6.92 10.05
N GLN A 114 1.70 6.74 8.89
CA GLN A 114 0.32 6.24 8.82
C GLN A 114 0.22 4.83 9.40
N LEU A 115 1.14 3.93 9.03
CA LEU A 115 1.16 2.56 9.57
C LEU A 115 1.41 2.56 11.08
N LYS A 116 2.36 3.38 11.55
CA LYS A 116 2.66 3.53 12.98
C LYS A 116 1.47 4.09 13.78
N ALA A 117 0.72 5.03 13.21
CA ALA A 117 -0.49 5.55 13.85
C ALA A 117 -1.56 4.46 14.05
N MET A 118 -1.71 3.56 13.07
CA MET A 118 -2.71 2.49 13.10
C MET A 118 -2.30 1.29 13.97
N TYR A 119 -1.08 0.79 13.78
CA TYR A 119 -0.63 -0.48 14.34
C TYR A 119 0.35 -0.33 15.50
N LYS A 120 0.77 0.92 15.82
CA LYS A 120 1.68 1.22 16.93
C LYS A 120 2.94 0.32 16.86
N ASP A 121 3.22 -0.41 17.94
CA ASP A 121 4.41 -1.26 18.05
C ASP A 121 4.40 -2.44 17.04
N SER A 122 3.23 -2.87 16.55
CA SER A 122 3.13 -3.90 15.52
C SER A 122 3.52 -3.40 14.12
N ALA A 123 3.62 -2.09 13.89
CA ALA A 123 3.99 -1.53 12.58
C ALA A 123 5.36 -2.03 12.10
N ASP A 124 6.36 -2.06 12.98
CA ASP A 124 7.70 -2.52 12.65
C ASP A 124 7.72 -4.03 12.32
N THR A 125 6.85 -4.81 12.96
CA THR A 125 6.65 -6.23 12.64
C THR A 125 6.05 -6.41 11.24
N ILE A 126 5.07 -5.59 10.88
CA ILE A 126 4.45 -5.61 9.54
C ILE A 126 5.49 -5.28 8.49
N LEU A 127 6.24 -4.17 8.65
CA LEU A 127 7.29 -3.78 7.72
C LEU A 127 8.40 -4.84 7.60
N GLY A 128 8.81 -5.41 8.73
CA GLY A 128 9.83 -6.46 8.78
C GLY A 128 9.43 -7.77 8.07
N ASN A 129 8.13 -8.03 7.92
CA ASN A 129 7.61 -9.17 7.15
C ASN A 129 7.41 -8.87 5.66
N CYS A 130 7.56 -7.61 5.23
CA CYS A 130 7.57 -7.26 3.81
C CYS A 130 8.95 -7.51 3.22
N ASP A 131 9.06 -8.48 2.32
CA ASP A 131 10.34 -8.82 1.66
C ASP A 131 10.81 -7.75 0.67
N THR A 132 9.92 -6.92 0.20
CA THR A 132 10.19 -5.88 -0.80
C THR A 132 9.63 -4.55 -0.32
N THR A 133 10.47 -3.51 -0.36
CA THR A 133 10.06 -2.13 -0.14
C THR A 133 10.34 -1.33 -1.40
N LEU A 134 9.32 -0.65 -1.93
CA LEU A 134 9.43 0.25 -3.08
C LEU A 134 9.11 1.67 -2.61
N PHE A 135 10.11 2.54 -2.61
CA PHE A 135 9.95 3.96 -2.29
C PHE A 135 9.87 4.78 -3.59
N LEU A 136 8.75 5.46 -3.76
CA LEU A 136 8.45 6.26 -4.96
C LEU A 136 8.65 7.77 -4.76
N GLY A 137 9.24 8.16 -3.66
CA GLY A 137 9.43 9.56 -3.27
C GLY A 137 8.47 9.98 -2.18
N GLY A 138 8.82 11.06 -1.49
CA GLY A 138 8.03 11.63 -0.39
C GLY A 138 8.86 12.64 0.40
N LYS A 139 8.21 13.39 1.29
CA LYS A 139 8.85 14.42 2.13
C LYS A 139 8.59 14.21 3.63
N GLU A 140 7.93 13.12 4.01
CA GLU A 140 7.63 12.86 5.41
C GLU A 140 8.90 12.37 6.13
N LYS A 141 9.27 13.07 7.22
CA LYS A 141 10.57 12.92 7.89
C LYS A 141 10.84 11.51 8.41
N THR A 142 9.84 10.85 8.98
CA THR A 142 10.01 9.49 9.52
C THR A 142 10.35 8.53 8.40
N THR A 143 9.63 8.60 7.28
CA THR A 143 9.88 7.78 6.09
C THR A 143 11.27 8.04 5.50
N LEU A 144 11.67 9.32 5.37
CA LEU A 144 13.00 9.67 4.86
C LEU A 144 14.12 9.12 5.73
N LYS A 145 13.99 9.27 7.05
CA LYS A 145 14.95 8.76 8.03
C LYS A 145 15.07 7.24 7.92
N GLU A 146 13.96 6.53 7.94
CA GLU A 146 13.96 5.07 7.86
C GLU A 146 14.53 4.57 6.53
N MET A 147 14.20 5.24 5.41
CA MET A 147 14.80 4.92 4.12
C MET A 147 16.32 5.11 4.12
N SER A 148 16.83 6.23 4.67
CA SER A 148 18.25 6.48 4.78
C SER A 148 18.96 5.43 5.65
N GLU A 149 18.35 5.04 6.77
CA GLU A 149 18.86 3.99 7.65
C GLU A 149 18.90 2.62 6.98
N LEU A 150 17.84 2.26 6.24
CA LEU A 150 17.71 1.00 5.49
C LEU A 150 18.72 0.89 4.34
N LEU A 151 19.06 2.00 3.69
CA LEU A 151 20.09 2.04 2.65
C LEU A 151 21.49 1.73 3.22
N GLY A 152 21.71 2.07 4.48
CA GLY A 152 22.95 1.82 5.18
C GLY A 152 24.04 2.85 4.87
N LYS A 153 25.28 2.45 5.11
CA LYS A 153 26.47 3.32 5.01
C LYS A 153 27.52 2.69 4.12
N GLU A 154 28.26 3.54 3.41
CA GLU A 154 29.50 3.19 2.74
C GLU A 154 30.69 3.68 3.57
N THR A 155 31.82 2.99 3.45
CA THR A 155 33.07 3.45 4.06
C THR A 155 33.77 4.39 3.12
N ILE A 156 33.99 5.61 3.55
CA ILE A 156 34.80 6.61 2.83
C ILE A 156 36.13 6.86 3.53
N ASP A 157 37.15 7.14 2.73
CA ASP A 157 38.47 7.51 3.18
C ASP A 157 38.57 9.04 3.27
N LEU A 158 38.81 9.54 4.46
CA LEU A 158 39.01 10.96 4.70
C LEU A 158 40.51 11.23 4.89
N TYR A 159 41.02 12.14 4.09
CA TYR A 159 42.39 12.64 4.20
C TYR A 159 42.37 14.04 4.79
N ASN A 160 42.79 14.17 6.04
CA ASN A 160 42.99 15.47 6.68
C ASN A 160 44.46 15.85 6.60
N THR A 161 44.76 16.95 5.94
CA THR A 161 46.09 17.57 5.94
C THR A 161 46.14 18.60 7.06
N SER A 162 47.04 18.41 8.03
CA SER A 162 47.35 19.45 9.03
C SER A 162 48.68 20.11 8.68
N GLU A 163 48.67 21.43 8.49
CA GLU A 163 49.84 22.25 8.29
C GLU A 163 50.10 23.05 9.60
N THR A 164 51.20 22.75 10.27
CA THR A 164 51.58 23.52 11.45
C THR A 164 52.53 24.65 11.02
N ARG A 165 52.06 25.89 11.17
CA ARG A 165 52.88 27.11 10.93
C ARG A 165 53.77 27.42 12.15
N SER A 166 54.86 26.70 12.29
CA SER A 166 55.93 27.00 13.21
C SER A 166 57.24 27.16 12.42
N ASN A 167 58.34 27.60 13.06
CA ASN A 167 59.64 27.75 12.41
C ASN A 167 60.22 26.49 11.76
N GLN A 168 59.60 25.32 12.04
CA GLN A 168 59.79 24.08 11.30
C GLN A 168 58.37 23.66 10.74
N LYS A 169 58.21 23.71 9.40
CA LYS A 169 57.02 23.26 8.73
C LYS A 169 56.89 21.73 8.83
N SER A 170 55.88 21.26 9.51
CA SER A 170 55.55 19.85 9.59
C SER A 170 54.24 19.60 8.84
N PHE A 171 54.23 18.63 7.92
CA PHE A 171 53.04 18.18 7.22
C PHE A 171 52.61 16.82 7.80
N GLY A 172 51.47 16.78 8.40
CA GLY A 172 50.84 15.52 8.86
C GLY A 172 49.70 15.12 7.91
N LEU A 173 49.75 13.90 7.40
CA LEU A 173 48.65 13.30 6.67
C LEU A 173 47.94 12.34 7.64
N ASN A 174 46.73 12.71 8.04
CA ASN A 174 45.90 11.84 8.89
C ASN A 174 44.87 11.11 8.02
N TYR A 175 44.98 9.80 7.98
CA TYR A 175 44.07 8.92 7.25
C TYR A 175 43.04 8.38 8.21
N GLN A 176 41.74 8.65 7.92
CA GLN A 176 40.62 8.18 8.73
C GLN A 176 39.55 7.54 7.84
N LYS A 177 39.13 6.34 8.20
CA LYS A 177 37.95 5.70 7.60
C LYS A 177 36.70 6.08 8.39
N THR A 178 35.68 6.56 7.70
CA THR A 178 34.39 6.89 8.31
C THR A 178 33.25 6.33 7.49
N GLY A 179 32.12 6.06 8.16
CA GLY A 179 30.92 5.62 7.49
C GLY A 179 30.06 6.82 7.03
N LYS A 180 29.84 6.97 5.73
CA LYS A 180 28.91 7.94 5.15
C LYS A 180 27.61 7.22 4.77
N GLN A 181 26.43 7.80 5.05
CA GLN A 181 25.16 7.28 4.57
C GLN A 181 25.19 7.20 3.04
N LEU A 182 24.68 6.10 2.47
CA LEU A 182 24.58 5.93 1.01
C LEU A 182 23.75 7.04 0.37
N MET A 183 22.63 7.40 1.01
CA MET A 183 21.85 8.60 0.72
C MET A 183 21.38 9.19 2.05
N THR A 184 21.59 10.48 2.22
CA THR A 184 21.06 11.22 3.38
C THR A 184 19.57 11.50 3.21
N GLU A 185 18.90 11.85 4.31
CA GLU A 185 17.49 12.24 4.28
C GLU A 185 17.24 13.39 3.28
N ASP A 186 18.18 14.36 3.21
CA ASP A 186 18.09 15.50 2.31
C ASP A 186 18.21 15.09 0.84
N GLU A 187 19.12 14.17 0.54
CA GLU A 187 19.30 13.62 -0.82
C GLU A 187 18.08 12.82 -1.28
N ILE A 188 17.47 12.05 -0.37
CA ILE A 188 16.24 11.30 -0.65
C ILE A 188 15.05 12.26 -0.86
N ALA A 189 14.98 13.34 -0.06
CA ALA A 189 13.88 14.30 -0.14
C ALA A 189 13.85 15.09 -1.48
N VAL A 190 15.01 15.25 -2.13
CA VAL A 190 15.15 15.95 -3.43
C VAL A 190 15.32 14.98 -4.60
N MET A 191 15.11 13.69 -4.38
CA MET A 191 15.19 12.67 -5.42
C MET A 191 14.26 13.02 -6.59
N ASP A 192 14.77 12.85 -7.81
CA ASP A 192 14.00 13.10 -9.04
C ASP A 192 12.67 12.32 -9.05
N GLY A 193 11.60 12.99 -9.47
CA GLY A 193 10.25 12.42 -9.48
C GLY A 193 10.08 11.19 -10.37
N GLY A 194 10.96 10.98 -11.34
CA GLY A 194 11.03 9.79 -12.21
C GLY A 194 11.81 8.62 -11.62
N LYS A 195 12.46 8.79 -10.46
CA LYS A 195 13.28 7.77 -9.79
C LYS A 195 12.54 7.07 -8.66
N CYS A 196 13.01 5.87 -8.33
CA CYS A 196 12.54 5.10 -7.19
C CYS A 196 13.71 4.35 -6.53
N ILE A 197 13.51 3.98 -5.27
CA ILE A 197 14.40 3.11 -4.52
C ILE A 197 13.67 1.79 -4.28
N LEU A 198 14.27 0.71 -4.76
CA LEU A 198 13.75 -0.66 -4.56
C LEU A 198 14.71 -1.41 -3.63
N GLN A 199 14.15 -1.96 -2.57
CA GLN A 199 14.86 -2.84 -1.66
C GLN A 199 14.19 -4.22 -1.65
N ILE A 200 15.00 -5.26 -1.77
CA ILE A 200 14.56 -6.64 -1.74
C ILE A 200 15.41 -7.37 -0.69
N ARG A 201 14.80 -8.19 0.15
CA ARG A 201 15.50 -8.98 1.15
C ARG A 201 16.60 -9.84 0.49
N GLY A 202 17.83 -9.73 1.01
CA GLY A 202 18.98 -10.48 0.50
C GLY A 202 19.68 -9.85 -0.71
N ALA A 203 19.22 -8.71 -1.20
CA ALA A 203 19.86 -7.94 -2.26
C ALA A 203 20.30 -6.55 -1.78
N ARG A 204 21.27 -5.94 -2.47
CA ARG A 204 21.59 -4.53 -2.25
C ARG A 204 20.47 -3.65 -2.78
N PRO A 205 20.24 -2.46 -2.21
CA PRO A 205 19.25 -1.54 -2.73
C PRO A 205 19.49 -1.16 -4.20
N PHE A 206 18.41 -0.97 -4.93
CA PHE A 206 18.45 -0.50 -6.32
C PHE A 206 17.93 0.93 -6.39
N PHE A 207 18.67 1.79 -7.09
CA PHE A 207 18.20 3.10 -7.50
C PHE A 207 17.83 3.02 -8.98
N SER A 208 16.55 3.19 -9.31
CA SER A 208 16.03 2.88 -10.63
C SER A 208 15.05 3.95 -11.12
N ASP A 209 14.71 3.89 -12.40
CA ASP A 209 13.64 4.67 -12.98
C ASP A 209 12.27 4.07 -12.63
N LYS A 210 11.28 4.93 -12.40
CA LYS A 210 9.88 4.49 -12.32
C LYS A 210 9.44 3.94 -13.68
N TYR A 211 8.64 2.89 -13.63
CA TYR A 211 8.08 2.33 -14.85
C TYR A 211 7.07 3.31 -15.47
N ASP A 212 7.24 3.57 -16.75
CA ASP A 212 6.29 4.36 -17.54
C ASP A 212 5.11 3.46 -17.95
N ILE A 213 3.98 3.64 -17.30
CA ILE A 213 2.78 2.83 -17.49
C ILE A 213 2.25 2.90 -18.93
N THR A 214 2.49 4.00 -19.66
CA THR A 214 2.05 4.16 -21.03
C THR A 214 2.71 3.16 -21.99
N LYS A 215 3.87 2.63 -21.60
CA LYS A 215 4.59 1.58 -22.34
C LYS A 215 4.08 0.17 -22.07
N HIS A 216 3.16 -0.01 -21.12
CA HIS A 216 2.63 -1.33 -20.83
C HIS A 216 1.67 -1.78 -21.95
N LYS A 217 1.84 -3.03 -22.40
CA LYS A 217 1.04 -3.59 -23.52
C LYS A 217 -0.48 -3.48 -23.35
N ASN A 218 -0.94 -3.47 -22.10
CA ASN A 218 -2.35 -3.38 -21.76
C ASN A 218 -2.81 -1.94 -21.46
N TYR A 219 -1.94 -0.91 -21.58
CA TYR A 219 -2.32 0.48 -21.34
C TYR A 219 -3.54 0.89 -22.18
N ARG A 220 -3.59 0.41 -23.43
CA ARG A 220 -4.70 0.61 -24.35
C ARG A 220 -6.08 0.14 -23.85
N LEU A 221 -6.11 -0.69 -22.79
CA LEU A 221 -7.34 -1.21 -22.17
C LEU A 221 -7.82 -0.34 -21.01
N LEU A 222 -7.05 0.66 -20.61
CA LEU A 222 -7.41 1.57 -19.54
C LEU A 222 -8.30 2.71 -20.06
N ALA A 223 -9.13 3.23 -19.16
CA ALA A 223 -9.95 4.39 -19.42
C ALA A 223 -9.09 5.66 -19.69
N ASP A 224 -7.91 5.75 -19.11
CA ASP A 224 -6.96 6.85 -19.31
C ASP A 224 -6.51 6.97 -20.76
N GLU A 225 -6.37 5.86 -21.47
CA GLU A 225 -6.07 5.87 -22.91
C GLU A 225 -7.34 6.04 -23.76
N ASN A 226 -8.44 5.43 -23.35
CA ASN A 226 -9.69 5.48 -24.09
C ASN A 226 -10.90 5.42 -23.15
N GLU A 227 -11.62 6.52 -23.03
CA GLU A 227 -12.82 6.66 -22.17
C GLU A 227 -13.88 5.57 -22.41
N LYS A 228 -13.92 4.98 -23.61
CA LYS A 228 -14.82 3.85 -23.92
C LYS A 228 -14.53 2.61 -23.08
N ASN A 229 -13.31 2.49 -22.53
CA ASN A 229 -12.92 1.37 -21.68
C ASN A 229 -13.37 1.56 -20.22
N ARG A 230 -13.94 2.73 -19.88
CA ARG A 230 -14.46 2.96 -18.53
C ARG A 230 -15.55 1.95 -18.20
N TYR A 231 -15.35 1.22 -17.11
CA TYR A 231 -16.35 0.31 -16.57
C TYR A 231 -17.51 1.13 -15.98
N LYS A 232 -18.72 0.81 -16.38
CA LYS A 232 -19.95 1.48 -15.94
C LYS A 232 -20.78 0.49 -15.15
N VAL A 233 -20.66 0.52 -13.83
CA VAL A 233 -21.36 -0.36 -12.89
C VAL A 233 -22.88 -0.33 -13.12
N GLU A 234 -23.44 0.85 -13.37
CA GLU A 234 -24.87 1.04 -13.55
C GLU A 234 -25.43 0.26 -14.75
N LYS A 235 -24.60 0.07 -15.79
CA LYS A 235 -25.02 -0.72 -16.98
C LYS A 235 -25.01 -2.21 -16.72
N GLU A 236 -24.11 -2.69 -15.86
CA GLU A 236 -24.01 -4.11 -15.51
C GLU A 236 -25.11 -4.52 -14.53
N LEU A 237 -25.37 -3.68 -13.53
CA LEU A 237 -26.41 -3.91 -12.54
C LEU A 237 -27.84 -3.71 -13.10
N ASN A 238 -27.98 -2.81 -14.05
CA ASN A 238 -29.25 -2.55 -14.71
C ASN A 238 -29.07 -2.43 -16.23
N PRO A 239 -29.22 -3.53 -16.99
CA PRO A 239 -29.07 -3.52 -18.45
C PRO A 239 -30.00 -2.56 -19.18
N GLN A 240 -31.08 -2.10 -18.53
CA GLN A 240 -32.04 -1.12 -19.06
C GLN A 240 -31.70 0.32 -18.64
N TYR A 241 -30.62 0.53 -17.88
CA TYR A 241 -30.21 1.84 -17.46
C TYR A 241 -29.74 2.67 -18.66
N THR A 242 -30.48 3.69 -19.00
CA THR A 242 -30.06 4.79 -19.86
C THR A 242 -29.66 5.95 -18.99
N PRO A 243 -28.39 6.42 -19.05
CA PRO A 243 -27.99 7.61 -18.29
C PRO A 243 -28.93 8.77 -18.68
N LYS A 244 -29.52 9.44 -17.69
CA LYS A 244 -30.21 10.71 -17.93
C LYS A 244 -29.20 11.69 -18.52
N SER A 245 -29.54 12.42 -19.58
CA SER A 245 -28.72 13.50 -20.07
C SER A 245 -28.60 14.56 -18.96
N GLU A 246 -27.47 15.29 -18.91
CA GLU A 246 -27.24 16.33 -17.90
C GLU A 246 -28.35 17.41 -17.90
N GLU A 247 -29.15 17.50 -18.96
CA GLU A 247 -30.29 18.39 -19.10
C GLU A 247 -31.57 17.93 -18.35
N GLU A 248 -31.60 16.69 -17.84
CA GLU A 248 -32.76 16.11 -17.15
C GLU A 248 -32.60 16.06 -15.61
N VAL A 249 -31.62 16.74 -15.06
CA VAL A 249 -31.47 16.87 -13.60
C VAL A 249 -32.46 17.90 -13.08
N GLU A 250 -33.57 17.44 -12.56
CA GLU A 250 -34.56 18.28 -11.88
C GLU A 250 -33.93 18.82 -10.57
N VAL A 251 -33.61 20.12 -10.56
CA VAL A 251 -33.10 20.77 -9.34
C VAL A 251 -34.28 21.01 -8.41
N ILE A 252 -34.44 20.17 -7.41
CA ILE A 252 -35.45 20.39 -6.35
C ILE A 252 -34.92 21.50 -5.44
N HIS A 253 -35.45 22.70 -5.57
CA HIS A 253 -35.23 23.77 -4.59
C HIS A 253 -36.06 23.46 -3.33
N VAL A 254 -35.39 23.09 -2.23
CA VAL A 254 -36.02 23.00 -0.92
C VAL A 254 -35.99 24.41 -0.32
N GLU A 255 -37.11 25.11 -0.31
CA GLU A 255 -37.26 26.31 0.50
C GLU A 255 -37.31 25.89 1.97
N LEU A 256 -36.26 26.25 2.71
CA LEU A 256 -36.26 26.17 4.17
C LEU A 256 -37.15 27.32 4.66
N SER A 257 -38.36 27.02 5.13
CA SER A 257 -39.19 27.96 5.89
C SER A 257 -38.52 28.26 7.21
N GLU A 258 -38.37 29.58 7.53
CA GLU A 258 -37.88 30.13 8.79
C GLU A 258 -38.67 29.67 10.01
#